data_24bbe0c5783d83776d404b564c5e4904
#
_entry.id   24bbe0c5783d83776d404b564c5e4904
#
_cell.length_a   1.000
_cell.length_b   1.000
_cell.length_c   1.000
_cell.angle_alpha   90.00
_cell.angle_beta   90.00
_cell.angle_gamma   90.00
#
_symmetry.space_group_name_H-M   'P 1'
#
loop_
_entity.id
_entity.type
_entity.pdbx_description
1 polymer ?
#
loop_
_entity_poly.entity_id
_entity_poly.type
_entity_poly.pdbx_seq_one_letter_code
_entity_poly.pdbx_strand_id
1 'polypeptide(L)'
;MSFTVEHVEFYLLVLIRITSFVIGAPIFGYQTIPMKIRLAIGMVLSLAAIQTVPVIELNYVGVLGFSVLVLKEMIVGLTIGFMCNMCTYIVSFAGQLMDMEMGLSMASTFDPLTNIQISISGNLYVYLVMLMMLISNMHYKILQAILDTFTYFNVGQAVFDGNLQEAAVEFIVNFFLVGFRIVLPVFACMLVINVVLGVLSRAIPQMNMFVVGIQIKVLVGIVVLLIIVPTIPTIANYVFETMQDIVVKLYNSFTPT
;
A
#
# COMPACT_ATOMS: atom_id res chain seq x y z
N MET A 1 6.41 24.69 32.35
CA MET A 1 6.72 23.29 32.01
C MET A 1 8.16 23.05 32.40
N SER A 2 8.43 22.28 33.44
CA SER A 2 9.78 21.81 33.78
C SER A 2 10.16 20.72 32.77
N PHE A 3 11.08 21.02 31.86
CA PHE A 3 11.64 20.01 30.96
C PHE A 3 12.51 19.05 31.79
N THR A 4 11.95 17.91 32.13
CA THR A 4 12.71 16.81 32.72
C THR A 4 13.27 15.92 31.60
N VAL A 5 14.33 15.17 31.91
CA VAL A 5 14.93 14.23 30.93
C VAL A 5 13.89 13.24 30.42
N GLU A 6 12.96 12.80 31.27
CA GLU A 6 11.83 11.90 30.94
C GLU A 6 10.92 12.46 29.83
N HIS A 7 10.67 13.77 29.81
CA HIS A 7 9.87 14.40 28.76
C HIS A 7 10.58 14.32 27.40
N VAL A 8 11.91 14.51 27.39
CA VAL A 8 12.70 14.44 26.14
C VAL A 8 12.67 13.02 25.58
N GLU A 9 12.83 12.02 26.45
CA GLU A 9 12.79 10.60 26.04
C GLU A 9 11.41 10.21 25.48
N PHE A 10 10.35 10.65 26.15
CA PHE A 10 8.98 10.43 25.67
C PHE A 10 8.75 11.06 24.28
N TYR A 11 9.14 12.32 24.10
CA TYR A 11 9.00 13.01 22.81
C TYR A 11 9.82 12.37 21.70
N LEU A 12 10.98 11.83 22.04
CA LEU A 12 11.81 11.10 21.10
C LEU A 12 11.14 9.80 20.64
N LEU A 13 10.48 9.06 21.54
CA LEU A 13 9.72 7.84 21.17
C LEU A 13 8.51 8.18 20.27
N VAL A 14 7.77 9.25 20.56
CA VAL A 14 6.69 9.73 19.69
C VAL A 14 7.21 10.08 18.31
N LEU A 15 8.35 10.78 18.23
CA LEU A 15 9.00 11.13 16.98
C LEU A 15 9.40 9.88 16.19
N ILE A 16 9.94 8.86 16.84
CA ILE A 16 10.35 7.61 16.20
C ILE A 16 9.14 6.87 15.62
N ARG A 17 8.03 6.73 16.37
CA ARG A 17 6.81 6.07 15.88
C ARG A 17 6.26 6.77 14.63
N ILE A 18 6.15 8.10 14.65
CA ILE A 18 5.58 8.87 13.55
C ILE A 18 6.52 8.92 12.34
N THR A 19 7.83 9.12 12.55
CA THR A 19 8.78 9.15 11.42
C THR A 19 8.93 7.81 10.75
N SER A 20 8.94 6.71 11.49
CA SER A 20 8.99 5.37 10.94
C SER A 20 7.72 5.05 10.13
N PHE A 21 6.54 5.48 10.60
CA PHE A 21 5.30 5.39 9.84
C PHE A 21 5.37 6.17 8.53
N VAL A 22 5.78 7.44 8.55
CA VAL A 22 5.87 8.29 7.34
C VAL A 22 6.79 7.69 6.28
N ILE A 23 7.87 7.02 6.70
CA ILE A 23 8.79 6.34 5.77
C ILE A 23 8.10 5.19 5.05
N GLY A 24 7.22 4.43 5.72
CA GLY A 24 6.49 3.30 5.16
C GLY A 24 5.15 3.64 4.52
N ALA A 25 4.54 4.77 4.85
CA ALA A 25 3.18 5.12 4.47
C ALA A 25 3.02 5.42 2.97
N PRO A 26 1.86 5.10 2.36
CA PRO A 26 1.56 5.48 0.98
C PRO A 26 1.56 7.02 0.83
N ILE A 27 1.83 7.53 -0.36
CA ILE A 27 1.97 8.94 -0.69
C ILE A 27 3.23 9.55 -0.06
N PHE A 28 3.37 9.54 1.27
CA PHE A 28 4.47 10.19 1.99
C PHE A 28 5.79 9.41 1.88
N GLY A 29 5.73 8.07 1.84
CA GLY A 29 6.87 7.17 1.68
C GLY A 29 7.26 6.89 0.22
N TYR A 30 6.67 7.59 -0.77
CA TYR A 30 6.94 7.33 -2.18
C TYR A 30 8.41 7.58 -2.53
N GLN A 31 9.02 6.67 -3.29
CA GLN A 31 10.48 6.66 -3.53
C GLN A 31 11.03 7.93 -4.18
N THR A 32 10.19 8.68 -4.91
CA THR A 32 10.57 9.97 -5.52
C THR A 32 10.75 11.09 -4.51
N ILE A 33 10.21 10.95 -3.29
CA ILE A 33 10.36 11.95 -2.23
C ILE A 33 11.70 11.75 -1.52
N PRO A 34 12.60 12.74 -1.51
CA PRO A 34 13.87 12.64 -0.80
C PRO A 34 13.67 12.33 0.68
N MET A 35 14.54 11.48 1.26
CA MET A 35 14.48 11.07 2.66
C MET A 35 14.43 12.25 3.65
N LYS A 36 15.13 13.33 3.33
CA LYS A 36 15.12 14.57 4.14
C LYS A 36 13.73 15.17 4.28
N ILE A 37 12.93 15.15 3.21
CA ILE A 37 11.55 15.69 3.21
C ILE A 37 10.64 14.76 4.02
N ARG A 38 10.77 13.42 3.89
CA ARG A 38 10.00 12.47 4.69
C ARG A 38 10.27 12.65 6.18
N LEU A 39 11.53 12.82 6.57
CA LEU A 39 11.91 13.10 7.96
C LEU A 39 11.34 14.44 8.43
N ALA A 40 11.38 15.48 7.61
CA ALA A 40 10.80 16.78 7.95
C ALA A 40 9.28 16.70 8.19
N ILE A 41 8.55 15.97 7.32
CA ILE A 41 7.12 15.71 7.51
C ILE A 41 6.88 14.96 8.83
N GLY A 42 7.65 13.90 9.10
CA GLY A 42 7.57 13.15 10.35
C GLY A 42 7.83 14.03 11.58
N MET A 43 8.81 14.93 11.54
CA MET A 43 9.08 15.89 12.63
C MET A 43 7.93 16.85 12.85
N VAL A 44 7.37 17.45 11.79
CA VAL A 44 6.22 18.38 11.92
C VAL A 44 5.00 17.66 12.51
N LEU A 45 4.70 16.46 12.04
CA LEU A 45 3.60 15.65 12.56
C LEU A 45 3.83 15.24 14.02
N SER A 46 5.06 14.89 14.39
CA SER A 46 5.38 14.53 15.78
C SER A 46 5.24 15.72 16.73
N LEU A 47 5.65 16.93 16.30
CA LEU A 47 5.43 18.15 17.07
C LEU A 47 3.94 18.47 17.28
N ALA A 48 3.11 18.20 16.30
CA ALA A 48 1.65 18.32 16.42
C ALA A 48 1.08 17.26 17.38
N ALA A 49 1.53 16.00 17.26
CA ALA A 49 1.08 14.90 18.11
C ALA A 49 1.47 15.09 19.59
N ILE A 50 2.64 15.61 19.89
CA ILE A 50 3.11 15.87 21.26
C ILE A 50 2.14 16.79 22.03
N GLN A 51 1.41 17.65 21.35
CA GLN A 51 0.42 18.53 21.98
C GLN A 51 -0.85 17.78 22.43
N THR A 52 -1.14 16.66 21.82
CA THR A 52 -2.37 15.88 22.06
C THR A 52 -2.13 14.61 22.88
N VAL A 53 -0.90 14.08 22.87
CA VAL A 53 -0.54 12.84 23.56
C VAL A 53 -0.12 13.16 25.00
N PRO A 54 -0.79 12.58 26.03
CA PRO A 54 -0.39 12.80 27.43
C PRO A 54 0.97 12.17 27.71
N VAL A 55 1.83 12.91 28.41
CA VAL A 55 3.12 12.38 28.87
C VAL A 55 2.90 11.37 29.96
N ILE A 56 3.47 10.18 29.81
CA ILE A 56 3.43 9.10 30.79
C ILE A 56 4.84 8.76 31.25
N GLU A 57 4.94 8.21 32.46
CA GLU A 57 6.22 7.71 32.98
C GLU A 57 6.63 6.44 32.24
N LEU A 58 7.87 6.43 31.76
CA LEU A 58 8.45 5.31 31.03
C LEU A 58 9.12 4.35 32.01
N ASN A 59 8.64 3.10 32.06
CA ASN A 59 9.23 2.06 32.90
C ASN A 59 10.29 1.28 32.12
N TYR A 60 11.55 1.62 32.34
CA TYR A 60 12.68 0.89 31.74
C TYR A 60 13.91 0.92 32.65
N VAL A 61 14.85 -0.01 32.45
CA VAL A 61 16.08 -0.10 33.24
C VAL A 61 17.29 0.10 32.31
N GLY A 62 17.99 1.22 32.50
CA GLY A 62 19.22 1.54 31.80
C GLY A 62 19.08 1.75 30.28
N VAL A 63 20.20 1.94 29.60
CA VAL A 63 20.26 2.26 28.18
C VAL A 63 19.69 1.13 27.29
N LEU A 64 19.89 -0.13 27.68
CA LEU A 64 19.35 -1.28 26.94
C LEU A 64 17.82 -1.30 26.98
N GLY A 65 17.21 -0.99 28.13
CA GLY A 65 15.76 -0.90 28.24
C GLY A 65 15.17 0.18 27.34
N PHE A 66 15.78 1.37 27.31
CA PHE A 66 15.36 2.44 26.42
C PHE A 66 15.50 2.05 24.94
N SER A 67 16.59 1.37 24.57
CA SER A 67 16.78 0.90 23.18
C SER A 67 15.68 -0.08 22.74
N VAL A 68 15.19 -0.94 23.62
CA VAL A 68 14.06 -1.84 23.36
C VAL A 68 12.79 -1.04 23.11
N LEU A 69 12.51 0.02 23.88
CA LEU A 69 11.36 0.89 23.65
C LEU A 69 11.45 1.59 22.28
N VAL A 70 12.62 2.10 21.92
CA VAL A 70 12.88 2.69 20.59
C VAL A 70 12.58 1.69 19.46
N LEU A 71 13.04 0.45 19.58
CA LEU A 71 12.79 -0.59 18.59
C LEU A 71 11.31 -0.95 18.50
N LYS A 72 10.60 -1.05 19.62
CA LYS A 72 9.15 -1.28 19.65
C LYS A 72 8.40 -0.19 18.88
N GLU A 73 8.69 1.08 19.17
CA GLU A 73 8.04 2.22 18.53
C GLU A 73 8.31 2.27 17.02
N MET A 74 9.54 1.98 16.63
CA MET A 74 9.95 1.91 15.23
C MET A 74 9.20 0.78 14.49
N ILE A 75 9.10 -0.42 15.08
CA ILE A 75 8.39 -1.55 14.49
C ILE A 75 6.91 -1.23 14.33
N VAL A 76 6.27 -0.66 15.34
CA VAL A 76 4.85 -0.26 15.27
C VAL A 76 4.62 0.71 14.11
N GLY A 77 5.37 1.80 14.05
CA GLY A 77 5.23 2.78 12.97
C GLY A 77 5.48 2.20 11.59
N LEU A 78 6.57 1.43 11.43
CA LEU A 78 6.89 0.77 10.17
C LEU A 78 5.81 -0.24 9.75
N THR A 79 5.29 -1.05 10.67
CA THR A 79 4.27 -2.06 10.36
C THR A 79 2.99 -1.41 9.85
N ILE A 80 2.49 -0.38 10.54
CA ILE A 80 1.27 0.32 10.11
C ILE A 80 1.50 1.02 8.76
N GLY A 81 2.62 1.75 8.60
CA GLY A 81 2.96 2.42 7.34
C GLY A 81 3.12 1.44 6.19
N PHE A 82 3.82 0.33 6.41
CA PHE A 82 4.04 -0.72 5.42
C PHE A 82 2.74 -1.39 4.99
N MET A 83 1.86 -1.76 5.93
CA MET A 83 0.58 -2.40 5.61
C MET A 83 -0.33 -1.45 4.82
N CYS A 84 -0.40 -0.18 5.20
CA CYS A 84 -1.09 0.84 4.41
C CYS A 84 -0.53 0.96 2.99
N ASN A 85 0.79 0.91 2.84
CA ASN A 85 1.43 0.98 1.52
C ASN A 85 1.17 -0.28 0.68
N MET A 86 1.18 -1.46 1.31
CA MET A 86 0.83 -2.72 0.65
C MET A 86 -0.58 -2.69 0.05
N CYS A 87 -1.54 -1.97 0.64
CA CYS A 87 -2.86 -1.79 0.04
C CYS A 87 -2.80 -1.07 -1.32
N THR A 88 -1.88 -0.14 -1.52
CA THR A 88 -1.68 0.49 -2.84
C THR A 88 -1.04 -0.45 -3.85
N TYR A 89 -0.23 -1.41 -3.40
CA TYR A 89 0.35 -2.43 -4.27
C TYR A 89 -0.67 -3.44 -4.80
N ILE A 90 -1.87 -3.58 -4.17
CA ILE A 90 -2.99 -4.36 -4.73
C ILE A 90 -3.31 -3.87 -6.14
N VAL A 91 -3.35 -2.56 -6.32
CA VAL A 91 -3.65 -1.92 -7.62
C VAL A 91 -2.54 -2.18 -8.64
N SER A 92 -1.29 -2.07 -8.20
CA SER A 92 -0.13 -2.38 -9.06
C SER A 92 -0.13 -3.85 -9.50
N PHE A 93 -0.39 -4.77 -8.57
CA PHE A 93 -0.52 -6.19 -8.85
C PHE A 93 -1.65 -6.48 -9.86
N ALA A 94 -2.83 -5.88 -9.65
CA ALA A 94 -3.95 -6.01 -10.57
C ALA A 94 -3.58 -5.51 -11.98
N GLY A 95 -2.93 -4.36 -12.07
CA GLY A 95 -2.49 -3.81 -13.36
C GLY A 95 -1.44 -4.68 -14.06
N GLN A 96 -0.52 -5.31 -13.32
CA GLN A 96 0.45 -6.25 -13.89
C GLN A 96 -0.25 -7.47 -14.48
N LEU A 97 -1.26 -8.03 -13.80
CA LEU A 97 -2.07 -9.12 -14.34
C LEU A 97 -2.83 -8.70 -15.60
N MET A 98 -3.39 -7.48 -15.63
CA MET A 98 -4.05 -6.93 -16.82
C MET A 98 -3.06 -6.85 -18.00
N ASP A 99 -1.85 -6.33 -17.78
CA ASP A 99 -0.82 -6.21 -18.81
C ASP A 99 -0.38 -7.58 -19.34
N MET A 100 -0.30 -8.59 -18.48
CA MET A 100 -0.01 -9.97 -18.90
C MET A 100 -1.12 -10.53 -19.80
N GLU A 101 -2.38 -10.36 -19.44
CA GLU A 101 -3.52 -10.84 -20.22
C GLU A 101 -3.66 -10.12 -21.56
N MET A 102 -3.42 -8.82 -21.60
CA MET A 102 -3.45 -8.01 -22.83
C MET A 102 -2.24 -8.22 -23.74
N GLY A 103 -1.18 -8.88 -23.23
CA GLY A 103 0.06 -9.09 -23.98
C GLY A 103 1.01 -7.87 -23.96
N LEU A 104 0.72 -6.82 -23.20
CA LEU A 104 1.61 -5.64 -23.04
C LEU A 104 2.95 -6.01 -22.41
N SER A 105 2.97 -7.04 -21.56
CA SER A 105 4.19 -7.58 -20.94
C SER A 105 5.18 -8.16 -21.98
N MET A 106 4.72 -8.51 -23.18
CA MET A 106 5.60 -8.94 -24.27
C MET A 106 6.55 -7.83 -24.74
N ALA A 107 6.13 -6.57 -24.62
CA ALA A 107 6.98 -5.44 -25.00
C ALA A 107 8.25 -5.37 -24.15
N SER A 108 8.15 -5.70 -22.86
CA SER A 108 9.31 -5.75 -21.95
C SER A 108 10.24 -6.94 -22.20
N THR A 109 9.74 -8.01 -22.82
CA THR A 109 10.53 -9.20 -23.16
C THR A 109 11.46 -8.93 -24.37
N PHE A 110 11.11 -7.95 -25.21
CA PHE A 110 11.92 -7.56 -26.37
C PHE A 110 13.08 -6.61 -26.05
N ASP A 111 13.12 -6.01 -24.86
CA ASP A 111 14.23 -5.19 -24.40
C ASP A 111 14.85 -5.72 -23.08
N PRO A 112 15.68 -6.78 -23.18
CA PRO A 112 16.29 -7.39 -22.00
C PRO A 112 17.37 -6.50 -21.34
N LEU A 113 17.78 -5.41 -21.99
CA LEU A 113 18.83 -4.52 -21.47
C LEU A 113 18.34 -3.65 -20.31
N THR A 114 17.06 -3.30 -20.30
CA THR A 114 16.51 -2.44 -19.25
C THR A 114 16.04 -3.20 -18.00
N ASN A 115 15.80 -4.51 -18.07
CA ASN A 115 15.32 -5.37 -16.96
C ASN A 115 14.17 -4.78 -16.12
N ILE A 116 13.55 -3.70 -16.58
CA ILE A 116 12.48 -3.00 -15.85
C ILE A 116 11.14 -3.46 -16.44
N GLN A 117 10.50 -4.41 -15.80
CA GLN A 117 9.10 -4.75 -16.08
C GLN A 117 8.19 -3.62 -15.57
N ILE A 118 8.05 -2.57 -16.38
CA ILE A 118 7.13 -1.48 -16.06
C ILE A 118 5.74 -1.91 -16.51
N SER A 119 4.83 -2.12 -15.56
CA SER A 119 3.41 -2.30 -15.84
C SER A 119 2.81 -0.95 -16.25
N ILE A 120 2.35 -0.85 -17.49
CA ILE A 120 1.72 0.37 -18.01
C ILE A 120 0.37 0.60 -17.34
N SER A 121 -0.48 -0.44 -17.35
CA SER A 121 -1.80 -0.39 -16.71
C SER A 121 -1.67 -0.24 -15.20
N GLY A 122 -0.73 -0.96 -14.57
CA GLY A 122 -0.50 -0.87 -13.14
C GLY A 122 -0.11 0.54 -12.69
N ASN A 123 0.83 1.18 -13.36
CA ASN A 123 1.23 2.55 -13.04
C ASN A 123 0.09 3.55 -13.27
N LEU A 124 -0.64 3.43 -14.38
CA LEU A 124 -1.79 4.28 -14.67
C LEU A 124 -2.83 4.19 -13.54
N TYR A 125 -3.22 2.97 -13.14
CA TYR A 125 -4.22 2.78 -12.09
C TYR A 125 -3.72 3.25 -10.72
N VAL A 126 -2.45 2.99 -10.38
CA VAL A 126 -1.85 3.49 -9.12
C VAL A 126 -1.90 5.01 -9.06
N TYR A 127 -1.53 5.72 -10.13
CA TYR A 127 -1.59 7.18 -10.14
C TYR A 127 -3.02 7.71 -10.06
N LEU A 128 -3.98 7.06 -10.73
CA LEU A 128 -5.39 7.44 -10.66
C LEU A 128 -5.97 7.19 -9.26
N VAL A 129 -5.64 6.06 -8.62
CA VAL A 129 -6.05 5.79 -7.23
C VAL A 129 -5.39 6.77 -6.27
N MET A 130 -4.10 7.09 -6.43
CA MET A 130 -3.44 8.14 -5.62
C MET A 130 -4.11 9.51 -5.80
N LEU A 131 -4.48 9.88 -7.03
CA LEU A 131 -5.22 11.10 -7.29
C LEU A 131 -6.58 11.09 -6.56
N MET A 132 -7.30 9.97 -6.61
CA MET A 132 -8.55 9.80 -5.87
C MET A 132 -8.34 9.91 -4.35
N MET A 133 -7.23 9.37 -3.82
CA MET A 133 -6.86 9.53 -2.41
C MET A 133 -6.71 11.01 -2.00
N LEU A 134 -6.12 11.82 -2.86
CA LEU A 134 -5.93 13.24 -2.60
C LEU A 134 -7.26 13.99 -2.67
N ILE A 135 -8.07 13.75 -3.70
CA ILE A 135 -9.36 14.43 -3.91
C ILE A 135 -10.36 14.09 -2.78
N SER A 136 -10.41 12.83 -2.35
CA SER A 136 -11.31 12.37 -1.28
C SER A 136 -10.79 12.64 0.14
N ASN A 137 -9.66 13.37 0.28
CA ASN A 137 -9.02 13.66 1.57
C ASN A 137 -8.64 12.42 2.40
N MET A 138 -8.49 11.25 1.79
CA MET A 138 -8.12 10.02 2.48
C MET A 138 -6.69 10.06 3.05
N HIS A 139 -5.81 10.89 2.48
CA HIS A 139 -4.48 11.13 3.03
C HIS A 139 -4.52 11.66 4.49
N TYR A 140 -5.55 12.43 4.87
CA TYR A 140 -5.73 12.83 6.28
C TYR A 140 -6.10 11.65 7.17
N LYS A 141 -6.94 10.71 6.67
CA LYS A 141 -7.29 9.51 7.44
C LYS A 141 -6.08 8.60 7.67
N ILE A 142 -5.16 8.54 6.72
CA ILE A 142 -3.89 7.80 6.89
C ILE A 142 -3.02 8.44 7.98
N LEU A 143 -2.94 9.78 8.00
CA LEU A 143 -2.23 10.49 9.07
C LEU A 143 -2.94 10.36 10.42
N GLN A 144 -4.27 10.38 10.42
CA GLN A 144 -5.04 10.15 11.63
C GLN A 144 -4.81 8.74 12.19
N ALA A 145 -4.69 7.75 11.32
CA ALA A 145 -4.42 6.38 11.74
C ALA A 145 -3.19 6.24 12.64
N ILE A 146 -2.09 6.92 12.34
CA ILE A 146 -0.92 6.87 13.25
C ILE A 146 -1.15 7.63 14.55
N LEU A 147 -1.89 8.73 14.51
CA LEU A 147 -2.23 9.50 15.71
C LEU A 147 -3.16 8.73 16.64
N ASP A 148 -4.13 8.02 16.09
CA ASP A 148 -5.07 7.19 16.84
C ASP A 148 -4.37 6.05 17.59
N THR A 149 -3.18 5.58 17.13
CA THR A 149 -2.41 4.56 17.87
C THR A 149 -2.10 4.97 19.31
N PHE A 150 -1.91 6.26 19.56
CA PHE A 150 -1.62 6.76 20.90
C PHE A 150 -2.83 6.71 21.84
N THR A 151 -4.06 6.58 21.29
CA THR A 151 -5.28 6.39 22.08
C THR A 151 -5.56 4.91 22.39
N TYR A 152 -5.10 3.99 21.54
CA TYR A 152 -5.28 2.55 21.73
C TYR A 152 -4.22 1.94 22.64
N PHE A 153 -2.99 2.37 22.53
CA PHE A 153 -1.88 1.91 23.38
C PHE A 153 -0.83 3.00 23.58
N ASN A 154 -0.39 3.10 24.81
CA ASN A 154 0.58 4.12 25.21
C ASN A 154 1.97 3.90 24.61
N VAL A 155 2.79 4.95 24.62
CA VAL A 155 4.19 4.90 24.19
C VAL A 155 4.96 3.86 25.02
N GLY A 156 5.68 2.97 24.35
CA GLY A 156 6.47 1.91 24.98
C GLY A 156 5.69 0.66 25.40
N GLN A 157 4.35 0.70 25.37
CA GLN A 157 3.49 -0.39 25.88
C GLN A 157 2.96 -1.34 24.78
N ALA A 158 3.38 -1.15 23.52
CA ALA A 158 2.99 -2.05 22.46
C ALA A 158 3.42 -3.50 22.76
N VAL A 159 2.48 -4.44 22.61
CA VAL A 159 2.70 -5.88 22.75
C VAL A 159 2.64 -6.51 21.36
N PHE A 160 3.52 -7.46 21.11
CA PHE A 160 3.54 -8.22 19.85
C PHE A 160 3.02 -9.63 20.16
N ASP A 161 1.73 -9.84 19.96
CA ASP A 161 1.06 -11.10 20.26
C ASP A 161 0.75 -11.90 18.97
N GLY A 162 0.29 -13.15 19.14
CA GLY A 162 -0.08 -14.06 18.05
C GLY A 162 -1.15 -13.51 17.09
N ASN A 163 -1.97 -12.58 17.55
CA ASN A 163 -3.00 -11.88 16.77
C ASN A 163 -2.42 -11.12 15.56
N LEU A 164 -1.15 -10.69 15.64
CA LEU A 164 -0.47 -10.02 14.52
C LEU A 164 -0.27 -10.98 13.32
N GLN A 165 0.03 -12.26 13.60
CA GLN A 165 0.17 -13.26 12.55
C GLN A 165 -1.16 -13.51 11.83
N GLU A 166 -2.26 -13.60 12.57
CA GLU A 166 -3.60 -13.80 12.01
C GLU A 166 -4.00 -12.59 11.13
N ALA A 167 -3.80 -11.37 11.63
CA ALA A 167 -4.04 -10.15 10.87
C ALA A 167 -3.22 -10.10 9.57
N ALA A 168 -1.96 -10.53 9.59
CA ALA A 168 -1.10 -10.57 8.42
C ALA A 168 -1.59 -11.61 7.38
N VAL A 169 -1.98 -12.81 7.82
CA VAL A 169 -2.52 -13.85 6.92
C VAL A 169 -3.83 -13.39 6.28
N GLU A 170 -4.74 -12.82 7.06
CA GLU A 170 -6.00 -12.31 6.55
C GLU A 170 -5.79 -11.16 5.55
N PHE A 171 -4.82 -10.28 5.84
CA PHE A 171 -4.43 -9.23 4.91
C PHE A 171 -3.96 -9.80 3.56
N ILE A 172 -3.10 -10.83 3.58
CA ILE A 172 -2.60 -11.47 2.35
C ILE A 172 -3.76 -12.06 1.55
N VAL A 173 -4.72 -12.74 2.19
CA VAL A 173 -5.90 -13.28 1.54
C VAL A 173 -6.72 -12.16 0.88
N ASN A 174 -6.99 -11.07 1.62
CA ASN A 174 -7.72 -9.92 1.12
C ASN A 174 -6.98 -9.21 -0.03
N PHE A 175 -5.65 -9.10 0.06
CA PHE A 175 -4.80 -8.55 -1.01
C PHE A 175 -5.07 -9.25 -2.35
N PHE A 176 -5.00 -10.57 -2.37
CA PHE A 176 -5.26 -11.35 -3.59
C PHE A 176 -6.72 -11.26 -4.03
N LEU A 177 -7.68 -11.36 -3.10
CA LEU A 177 -9.10 -11.29 -3.43
C LEU A 177 -9.47 -9.95 -4.08
N VAL A 178 -9.02 -8.84 -3.52
CA VAL A 178 -9.28 -7.50 -4.06
C VAL A 178 -8.55 -7.33 -5.40
N GLY A 179 -7.29 -7.74 -5.49
CA GLY A 179 -6.50 -7.69 -6.73
C GLY A 179 -7.19 -8.44 -7.87
N PHE A 180 -7.64 -9.66 -7.64
CA PHE A 180 -8.38 -10.44 -8.65
C PHE A 180 -9.73 -9.80 -9.01
N ARG A 181 -10.48 -9.24 -8.05
CA ARG A 181 -11.75 -8.53 -8.35
C ARG A 181 -11.53 -7.37 -9.32
N ILE A 182 -10.42 -6.64 -9.18
CA ILE A 182 -10.08 -5.54 -10.09
C ILE A 182 -9.76 -6.05 -11.50
N VAL A 183 -9.12 -7.20 -11.62
CA VAL A 183 -8.71 -7.80 -12.92
C VAL A 183 -9.87 -8.48 -13.65
N LEU A 184 -10.86 -9.03 -12.92
CA LEU A 184 -11.93 -9.87 -13.48
C LEU A 184 -12.57 -9.33 -14.77
N PRO A 185 -12.96 -8.05 -14.90
CA PRO A 185 -13.60 -7.56 -16.12
C PRO A 185 -12.66 -7.61 -17.33
N VAL A 186 -11.38 -7.31 -17.15
CA VAL A 186 -10.37 -7.41 -18.21
C VAL A 186 -10.15 -8.88 -18.57
N PHE A 187 -9.99 -9.74 -17.57
CA PHE A 187 -9.79 -11.17 -17.75
C PHE A 187 -10.93 -11.80 -18.53
N ALA A 188 -12.21 -11.48 -18.20
CA ALA A 188 -13.37 -11.99 -18.90
C ALA A 188 -13.37 -11.58 -20.39
N CYS A 189 -13.07 -10.33 -20.70
CA CYS A 189 -12.95 -9.85 -22.08
C CYS A 189 -11.83 -10.56 -22.83
N MET A 190 -10.67 -10.74 -22.19
CA MET A 190 -9.51 -11.40 -22.80
C MET A 190 -9.77 -12.90 -23.05
N LEU A 191 -10.54 -13.57 -22.20
CA LEU A 191 -10.99 -14.94 -22.45
C LEU A 191 -11.81 -15.05 -23.75
N VAL A 192 -12.76 -14.14 -23.94
CA VAL A 192 -13.56 -14.10 -25.19
C VAL A 192 -12.66 -13.90 -26.39
N ILE A 193 -11.71 -12.96 -26.33
CA ILE A 193 -10.75 -12.74 -27.41
C ILE A 193 -9.90 -13.98 -27.68
N ASN A 194 -9.44 -14.67 -26.66
CA ASN A 194 -8.67 -15.90 -26.81
C ASN A 194 -9.47 -17.00 -27.55
N VAL A 195 -10.77 -17.15 -27.25
CA VAL A 195 -11.66 -18.07 -27.96
C VAL A 195 -11.81 -17.65 -29.43
N VAL A 196 -12.06 -16.37 -29.70
CA VAL A 196 -12.19 -15.85 -31.08
C VAL A 196 -10.91 -16.11 -31.87
N LEU A 197 -9.75 -15.81 -31.29
CA LEU A 197 -8.45 -16.06 -31.94
C LEU A 197 -8.22 -17.57 -32.17
N GLY A 198 -8.66 -18.44 -31.24
CA GLY A 198 -8.61 -19.89 -31.41
C GLY A 198 -9.46 -20.40 -32.57
N VAL A 199 -10.63 -19.81 -32.80
CA VAL A 199 -11.48 -20.14 -33.95
C VAL A 199 -10.86 -19.62 -35.25
N LEU A 200 -10.37 -18.38 -35.25
CA LEU A 200 -9.72 -17.76 -36.41
C LEU A 200 -8.46 -18.52 -36.86
N SER A 201 -7.70 -19.06 -35.94
CA SER A 201 -6.50 -19.87 -36.25
C SER A 201 -6.83 -21.13 -37.05
N ARG A 202 -8.02 -21.71 -36.85
CA ARG A 202 -8.51 -22.87 -37.64
C ARG A 202 -9.10 -22.46 -38.98
N ALA A 203 -9.73 -21.29 -39.07
CA ALA A 203 -10.36 -20.81 -40.28
C ALA A 203 -9.33 -20.29 -41.30
N ILE A 204 -8.25 -19.67 -40.82
CA ILE A 204 -7.23 -19.03 -41.70
C ILE A 204 -5.82 -19.44 -41.22
N PRO A 205 -5.40 -20.69 -41.50
CA PRO A 205 -4.12 -21.23 -40.99
C PRO A 205 -2.88 -20.59 -41.63
N GLN A 206 -3.05 -19.81 -42.69
CA GLN A 206 -1.96 -19.10 -43.35
C GLN A 206 -1.52 -17.82 -42.60
N MET A 207 -2.32 -17.28 -41.69
CA MET A 207 -1.99 -16.11 -40.89
C MET A 207 -1.12 -16.48 -39.68
N ASN A 208 -0.08 -15.68 -39.45
CA ASN A 208 0.67 -15.82 -38.19
C ASN A 208 -0.16 -15.30 -37.01
N MET A 209 -0.97 -16.23 -36.44
CA MET A 209 -1.88 -15.90 -35.35
C MET A 209 -1.19 -15.38 -34.07
N PHE A 210 0.11 -15.65 -33.90
CA PHE A 210 0.85 -15.10 -32.78
C PHE A 210 1.00 -13.57 -32.90
N VAL A 211 1.40 -13.09 -34.07
CA VAL A 211 1.60 -11.63 -34.32
C VAL A 211 0.26 -10.90 -34.31
N VAL A 212 -0.72 -11.42 -35.06
CA VAL A 212 -2.04 -10.79 -35.17
C VAL A 212 -2.78 -10.85 -33.82
N GLY A 213 -2.62 -11.94 -33.09
CA GLY A 213 -3.25 -12.13 -31.78
C GLY A 213 -2.79 -11.10 -30.74
N ILE A 214 -1.49 -10.80 -30.67
CA ILE A 214 -0.98 -9.77 -29.76
C ILE A 214 -1.57 -8.39 -30.12
N GLN A 215 -1.60 -8.04 -31.40
CA GLN A 215 -2.12 -6.74 -31.85
C GLN A 215 -3.60 -6.56 -31.49
N ILE A 216 -4.42 -7.60 -31.72
CA ILE A 216 -5.84 -7.57 -31.38
C ILE A 216 -6.04 -7.49 -29.87
N LYS A 217 -5.29 -8.28 -29.08
CA LYS A 217 -5.37 -8.24 -27.61
C LYS A 217 -5.03 -6.86 -27.07
N VAL A 218 -3.97 -6.24 -27.53
CA VAL A 218 -3.57 -4.90 -27.08
C VAL A 218 -4.65 -3.87 -27.44
N LEU A 219 -5.15 -3.89 -28.70
CA LEU A 219 -6.18 -2.96 -29.14
C LEU A 219 -7.46 -3.10 -28.33
N VAL A 220 -7.98 -4.32 -28.17
CA VAL A 220 -9.19 -4.58 -27.38
C VAL A 220 -8.93 -4.29 -25.91
N GLY A 221 -7.74 -4.63 -25.40
CA GLY A 221 -7.34 -4.34 -24.03
C GLY A 221 -7.41 -2.86 -23.69
N ILE A 222 -6.90 -2.00 -24.56
CA ILE A 222 -6.97 -0.54 -24.38
C ILE A 222 -8.44 -0.07 -24.37
N VAL A 223 -9.27 -0.60 -25.27
CA VAL A 223 -10.71 -0.26 -25.28
C VAL A 223 -11.39 -0.70 -23.97
N VAL A 224 -11.11 -1.91 -23.49
CA VAL A 224 -11.65 -2.40 -22.21
C VAL A 224 -11.18 -1.54 -21.05
N LEU A 225 -9.90 -1.16 -21.00
CA LEU A 225 -9.38 -0.26 -19.97
C LEU A 225 -10.13 1.08 -19.97
N LEU A 226 -10.39 1.67 -21.14
CA LEU A 226 -11.15 2.93 -21.25
C LEU A 226 -12.59 2.78 -20.73
N ILE A 227 -13.24 1.64 -20.98
CA ILE A 227 -14.58 1.34 -20.48
C ILE A 227 -14.58 1.20 -18.94
N ILE A 228 -13.49 0.70 -18.36
CA ILE A 228 -13.37 0.46 -16.92
C ILE A 228 -12.93 1.71 -16.15
N VAL A 229 -12.36 2.74 -16.80
CA VAL A 229 -11.94 4.00 -16.12
C VAL A 229 -13.00 4.55 -15.15
N PRO A 230 -14.31 4.59 -15.45
CA PRO A 230 -15.32 5.07 -14.52
C PRO A 230 -15.45 4.25 -13.22
N THR A 231 -14.89 3.04 -13.16
CA THR A 231 -14.90 2.20 -11.95
C THR A 231 -13.74 2.52 -10.99
N ILE A 232 -12.80 3.38 -11.37
CA ILE A 232 -11.63 3.75 -10.55
C ILE A 232 -12.03 4.29 -9.16
N PRO A 233 -13.04 5.15 -9.00
CA PRO A 233 -13.48 5.56 -7.67
C PRO A 233 -13.92 4.39 -6.79
N THR A 234 -14.59 3.38 -7.37
CA THR A 234 -14.98 2.18 -6.65
C THR A 234 -13.75 1.36 -6.22
N ILE A 235 -12.77 1.21 -7.12
CA ILE A 235 -11.49 0.54 -6.81
C ILE A 235 -10.76 1.28 -5.68
N ALA A 236 -10.70 2.61 -5.76
CA ALA A 236 -10.09 3.42 -4.71
C ALA A 236 -10.78 3.20 -3.36
N ASN A 237 -12.12 3.18 -3.32
CA ASN A 237 -12.85 2.91 -2.09
C ASN A 237 -12.56 1.51 -1.52
N TYR A 238 -12.47 0.47 -2.35
CA TYR A 238 -12.08 -0.87 -1.88
C TYR A 238 -10.69 -0.89 -1.26
N VAL A 239 -9.73 -0.20 -1.87
CA VAL A 239 -8.38 -0.07 -1.32
C VAL A 239 -8.40 0.64 0.03
N PHE A 240 -9.23 1.69 0.17
CA PHE A 240 -9.37 2.44 1.43
C PHE A 240 -10.04 1.64 2.53
N GLU A 241 -11.12 0.94 2.23
CA GLU A 241 -11.78 0.06 3.19
C GLU A 241 -10.79 -1.01 3.69
N THR A 242 -10.07 -1.66 2.77
CA THR A 242 -9.03 -2.63 3.13
C THR A 242 -7.94 -2.01 4.01
N MET A 243 -7.54 -0.78 3.71
CA MET A 243 -6.54 -0.05 4.49
C MET A 243 -7.04 0.30 5.90
N GLN A 244 -8.30 0.73 6.04
CA GLN A 244 -8.91 1.01 7.34
C GLN A 244 -9.07 -0.26 8.17
N ASP A 245 -9.54 -1.36 7.56
CA ASP A 245 -9.72 -2.63 8.24
C ASP A 245 -8.41 -3.18 8.80
N ILE A 246 -7.33 -3.15 8.00
CA ILE A 246 -6.03 -3.64 8.48
C ILE A 246 -5.46 -2.77 9.59
N VAL A 247 -5.63 -1.44 9.52
CA VAL A 247 -5.19 -0.53 10.58
C VAL A 247 -5.89 -0.82 11.89
N VAL A 248 -7.22 -1.02 11.87
CA VAL A 248 -8.00 -1.38 13.08
C VAL A 248 -7.55 -2.71 13.65
N LYS A 249 -7.30 -3.72 12.81
CA LYS A 249 -6.77 -5.01 13.26
C LYS A 249 -5.39 -4.89 13.88
N LEU A 250 -4.52 -4.06 13.32
CA LEU A 250 -3.21 -3.79 13.89
C LEU A 250 -3.31 -3.10 15.26
N TYR A 251 -4.25 -2.17 15.45
CA TYR A 251 -4.47 -1.56 16.78
C TYR A 251 -4.79 -2.64 17.80
N ASN A 252 -5.74 -3.52 17.49
CA ASN A 252 -6.14 -4.60 18.39
C ASN A 252 -4.99 -5.59 18.64
N SER A 253 -4.11 -5.81 17.67
CA SER A 253 -2.96 -6.71 17.79
C SER A 253 -1.82 -6.13 18.64
N PHE A 254 -1.71 -4.80 18.73
CA PHE A 254 -0.68 -4.13 19.54
C PHE A 254 -1.16 -3.74 20.93
N THR A 255 -2.48 -3.81 21.18
CA THR A 255 -3.05 -3.46 22.49
C THR A 255 -2.75 -4.58 23.49
N PRO A 256 -2.21 -4.29 24.67
CA PRO A 256 -2.05 -5.28 25.72
C PRO A 256 -3.43 -5.78 26.17
N THR A 257 -3.63 -7.11 26.16
CA THR A 257 -4.84 -7.78 26.70
C THR A 257 -4.91 -7.70 28.21
#